data_f3051ca9de975fafe2366a53c70cda07
#
_entry.id   f3051ca9de975fafe2366a53c70cda07
#
_cell.length_a   1.000
_cell.length_b   1.000
_cell.length_c   1.000
_cell.angle_alpha   90.00
_cell.angle_beta   90.00
_cell.angle_gamma   90.00
#
_symmetry.space_group_name_H-M   'P 1'
#
loop_
_entity.id
_entity.type
_entity.pdbx_description
1 polymer ?
#
loop_
_entity_poly.entity_id
_entity_poly.type
_entity_poly.pdbx_seq_one_letter_code
_entity_poly.pdbx_strand_id
1 'polypeptide(L)'
;MLYDFCDGWLFHDGDIQTLPPEMKGPVYMQTKTECRMRGPASLHYCDAPDDYGVTDTRALHRELTHERWERVTLPHDYMINAELPKTGNPARGYAVPHAAWYRKHFTPTTVQGKHTERIFDGVTKDCEVYLNGVLLARHHTAYTPFSVDLSDVIRPGEENVLAVRVDNAEPEGWWY
;
A
#
# COMPACT_ATOMS: atom_id res chain seq x y z
N MET A 1 1.16 13.71 -20.27
CA MET A 1 1.74 12.45 -20.76
C MET A 1 1.27 11.38 -19.79
N LEU A 2 0.61 10.33 -20.29
CA LEU A 2 0.13 9.20 -19.50
C LEU A 2 1.18 8.09 -19.55
N TYR A 3 1.46 7.49 -18.40
CA TYR A 3 2.34 6.33 -18.30
C TYR A 3 1.55 5.18 -17.69
N ASP A 4 1.73 3.98 -18.22
CA ASP A 4 1.26 2.77 -17.58
C ASP A 4 2.03 2.55 -16.26
N PHE A 5 1.29 2.24 -15.22
CA PHE A 5 1.81 2.10 -13.87
C PHE A 5 1.33 0.80 -13.19
N CYS A 6 0.85 -0.16 -13.99
CA CYS A 6 0.20 -1.37 -13.50
C CYS A 6 1.18 -2.44 -13.00
N ASP A 7 2.38 -2.51 -13.58
CA ASP A 7 3.37 -3.53 -13.23
C ASP A 7 4.22 -3.18 -12.01
N GLY A 8 4.81 -4.21 -11.39
CA GLY A 8 5.82 -4.06 -10.34
C GLY A 8 5.28 -3.55 -9.01
N TRP A 9 4.03 -3.84 -8.70
CA TRP A 9 3.47 -3.62 -7.38
C TRP A 9 3.86 -4.75 -6.43
N LEU A 10 3.96 -4.42 -5.17
CA LEU A 10 4.07 -5.34 -4.05
C LEU A 10 2.73 -5.34 -3.31
N PHE A 11 2.25 -6.52 -2.97
CA PHE A 11 1.01 -6.76 -2.26
C PHE A 11 1.29 -7.47 -0.93
N HIS A 12 0.61 -7.06 0.11
CA HIS A 12 0.58 -7.72 1.41
C HIS A 12 -0.87 -8.00 1.81
N ASP A 13 -1.17 -9.27 2.03
CA ASP A 13 -2.47 -9.71 2.51
C ASP A 13 -2.60 -9.46 4.01
N GLY A 14 -3.63 -8.74 4.40
CA GLY A 14 -3.85 -8.32 5.78
C GLY A 14 -3.34 -6.91 6.10
N ASP A 15 -3.81 -6.39 7.23
CA ASP A 15 -3.41 -5.07 7.70
C ASP A 15 -2.11 -5.14 8.49
N ILE A 16 -1.25 -4.16 8.24
CA ILE A 16 -0.03 -3.96 9.02
C ILE A 16 -0.27 -2.78 9.94
N GLN A 17 -0.24 -3.01 11.24
CA GLN A 17 -0.43 -1.96 12.22
C GLN A 17 0.67 -0.91 12.12
N THR A 18 0.27 0.31 11.78
CA THR A 18 1.15 1.47 11.82
C THR A 18 1.06 2.12 13.20
N LEU A 19 2.21 2.48 13.77
CA LEU A 19 2.19 3.28 14.99
C LEU A 19 1.64 4.68 14.68
N PRO A 20 0.86 5.26 15.60
CA PRO A 20 0.32 6.59 15.43
C PRO A 20 1.43 7.61 15.12
N PRO A 21 1.22 8.59 14.23
CA PRO A 21 2.20 9.60 13.88
C PRO A 21 2.65 10.48 15.05
N GLU A 22 2.01 10.38 16.19
CA GLU A 22 2.24 11.19 17.39
C GLU A 22 3.36 10.67 18.31
N MET A 23 3.90 9.48 18.08
CA MET A 23 5.06 9.00 18.85
C MET A 23 6.34 9.70 18.41
N LYS A 24 6.50 10.94 18.83
CA LYS A 24 7.75 11.71 18.68
C LYS A 24 8.79 11.23 19.70
N GLY A 25 9.50 10.16 19.35
CA GLY A 25 10.71 9.77 20.06
C GLY A 25 11.88 10.72 19.80
N PRO A 26 12.98 10.63 20.56
CA PRO A 26 14.21 11.39 20.27
C PRO A 26 14.68 11.20 18.83
N VAL A 27 15.25 12.25 18.22
CA VAL A 27 15.62 12.29 16.79
C VAL A 27 16.45 11.08 16.36
N TYR A 28 17.36 10.58 17.22
CA TYR A 28 18.21 9.40 16.92
C TYR A 28 17.38 8.09 16.86
N MET A 29 16.26 8.02 17.58
CA MET A 29 15.33 6.90 17.51
C MET A 29 14.47 6.96 16.25
N GLN A 30 14.15 8.17 15.78
CA GLN A 30 13.37 8.35 14.55
C GLN A 30 14.13 7.80 13.34
N THR A 31 15.43 8.05 13.22
CA THR A 31 16.24 7.55 12.10
C THR A 31 16.42 6.03 12.10
N LYS A 32 16.51 5.40 13.27
CA LYS A 32 16.65 3.93 13.38
C LYS A 32 15.35 3.14 13.32
N THR A 33 14.23 3.79 13.66
CA THR A 33 12.92 3.15 13.74
C THR A 33 11.97 3.65 12.66
N GLU A 34 12.40 4.55 11.78
CA GLU A 34 11.56 5.14 10.74
C GLU A 34 10.94 4.08 9.83
N CYS A 35 11.68 3.02 9.50
CA CYS A 35 11.18 1.87 8.78
C CYS A 35 10.04 1.13 9.49
N ARG A 36 10.06 1.09 10.83
CA ARG A 36 9.11 0.34 11.63
C ARG A 36 7.94 1.19 12.13
N MET A 37 8.17 2.48 12.41
CA MET A 37 7.19 3.34 13.07
C MET A 37 6.14 3.91 12.11
N ARG A 38 6.43 3.97 10.81
CA ARG A 38 5.51 4.51 9.80
C ARG A 38 4.83 3.42 8.96
N GLY A 39 5.18 2.15 9.21
CA GLY A 39 4.61 1.01 8.51
C GLY A 39 4.77 1.10 6.99
N PRO A 40 3.90 0.42 6.24
CA PRO A 40 4.00 0.28 4.78
C PRO A 40 3.94 1.59 3.99
N ALA A 41 3.47 2.67 4.59
CA ALA A 41 3.47 3.99 3.94
C ALA A 41 4.87 4.61 3.82
N SER A 42 5.83 4.20 4.65
CA SER A 42 7.18 4.79 4.68
C SER A 42 8.02 4.35 3.49
N LEU A 43 8.83 5.28 2.95
CA LEU A 43 9.83 5.00 1.92
C LEU A 43 10.84 3.92 2.36
N HIS A 44 11.24 3.92 3.62
CA HIS A 44 12.27 3.03 4.16
C HIS A 44 11.72 1.75 4.82
N TYR A 45 10.45 1.46 4.63
CA TYR A 45 9.86 0.23 5.11
C TYR A 45 10.47 -0.99 4.41
N CYS A 46 10.71 -2.07 5.16
CA CYS A 46 11.31 -3.29 4.63
C CYS A 46 10.22 -4.17 3.97
N ASP A 47 10.13 -4.12 2.67
CA ASP A 47 9.11 -4.80 1.86
C ASP A 47 9.72 -5.81 0.86
N ALA A 48 10.81 -6.47 1.24
CA ALA A 48 11.42 -7.47 0.37
C ALA A 48 10.41 -8.56 0.00
N PRO A 49 10.15 -8.80 -1.30
CA PRO A 49 9.23 -9.84 -1.73
C PRO A 49 9.80 -11.24 -1.47
N ASP A 50 8.95 -12.27 -1.51
CA ASP A 50 9.31 -13.65 -1.19
C ASP A 50 10.35 -14.27 -2.15
N ASP A 51 10.57 -13.67 -3.31
CA ASP A 51 11.56 -14.10 -4.29
C ASP A 51 13.01 -13.65 -3.97
N TYR A 52 13.21 -12.81 -2.93
CA TYR A 52 14.56 -12.48 -2.46
C TYR A 52 15.16 -13.64 -1.66
N GLY A 53 16.39 -14.02 -2.01
CA GLY A 53 17.14 -15.06 -1.30
C GLY A 53 17.41 -14.71 0.16
N VAL A 54 17.71 -15.74 0.97
CA VAL A 54 17.97 -15.66 2.43
C VAL A 54 19.15 -14.75 2.81
N THR A 55 19.97 -14.39 1.85
CA THR A 55 21.14 -13.51 2.06
C THR A 55 20.80 -12.02 2.12
N ASP A 56 19.55 -11.64 1.75
CA ASP A 56 19.11 -10.25 1.85
C ASP A 56 18.66 -9.95 3.28
N THR A 57 19.20 -8.87 3.86
CA THR A 57 18.82 -8.43 5.22
C THR A 57 17.33 -8.06 5.34
N ARG A 58 16.69 -7.66 4.23
CA ARG A 58 15.25 -7.40 4.16
C ARG A 58 14.45 -8.69 4.23
N ALA A 59 14.91 -9.76 3.58
CA ALA A 59 14.29 -11.07 3.68
C ALA A 59 14.35 -11.62 5.11
N LEU A 60 15.51 -11.48 5.77
CA LEU A 60 15.66 -11.86 7.19
C LEU A 60 14.74 -11.04 8.11
N HIS A 61 14.57 -9.75 7.83
CA HIS A 61 13.63 -8.92 8.58
C HIS A 61 12.20 -9.41 8.44
N ARG A 62 11.78 -9.76 7.23
CA ARG A 62 10.46 -10.33 6.94
C ARG A 62 10.22 -11.64 7.71
N GLU A 63 11.20 -12.55 7.74
CA GLU A 63 11.09 -13.80 8.53
C GLU A 63 10.86 -13.53 10.01
N LEU A 64 11.48 -12.46 10.54
CA LEU A 64 11.33 -12.07 11.94
C LEU A 64 9.99 -11.38 12.23
N THR A 65 9.41 -10.66 11.25
CA THR A 65 8.17 -9.90 11.42
C THR A 65 6.94 -10.64 10.91
N HIS A 66 7.13 -11.76 10.21
CA HIS A 66 6.06 -12.50 9.51
C HIS A 66 5.32 -11.70 8.44
N GLU A 67 5.87 -10.56 8.03
CA GLU A 67 5.31 -9.71 6.98
C GLU A 67 5.76 -10.22 5.61
N ARG A 68 4.84 -10.71 4.81
CA ARG A 68 5.11 -11.27 3.48
C ARG A 68 4.58 -10.35 2.40
N TRP A 69 5.43 -10.03 1.43
CA TRP A 69 5.09 -9.26 0.25
C TRP A 69 5.25 -10.09 -1.00
N GLU A 70 4.28 -10.01 -1.89
CA GLU A 70 4.32 -10.68 -3.20
C GLU A 70 4.26 -9.67 -4.34
N ARG A 71 4.80 -10.05 -5.51
CA ARG A 71 4.74 -9.21 -6.71
C ARG A 71 3.41 -9.41 -7.40
N VAL A 72 2.74 -8.31 -7.72
CA VAL A 72 1.48 -8.32 -8.45
C VAL A 72 1.47 -7.29 -9.57
N THR A 73 0.61 -7.53 -10.55
CA THR A 73 0.28 -6.59 -11.63
C THR A 73 -1.17 -6.18 -11.47
N LEU A 74 -1.45 -4.89 -11.59
CA LEU A 74 -2.81 -4.37 -11.54
C LEU A 74 -3.52 -4.54 -12.91
N PRO A 75 -4.83 -4.78 -12.94
CA PRO A 75 -5.71 -4.91 -11.79
C PRO A 75 -5.48 -6.19 -11.01
N HIS A 76 -5.57 -6.13 -9.68
CA HIS A 76 -5.40 -7.27 -8.78
C HIS A 76 -6.58 -7.33 -7.81
N ASP A 77 -7.20 -8.50 -7.70
CA ASP A 77 -8.27 -8.78 -6.76
C ASP A 77 -7.80 -9.83 -5.74
N TYR A 78 -7.45 -9.35 -4.55
CA TYR A 78 -6.93 -10.22 -3.48
C TYR A 78 -8.01 -11.12 -2.85
N MET A 79 -9.29 -10.78 -3.05
CA MET A 79 -10.40 -11.58 -2.52
C MET A 79 -10.70 -12.82 -3.36
N ILE A 80 -10.24 -12.89 -4.61
CA ILE A 80 -10.57 -14.00 -5.53
C ILE A 80 -9.99 -15.34 -5.06
N ASN A 81 -8.87 -15.31 -4.34
CA ASN A 81 -8.22 -16.48 -3.78
C ASN A 81 -8.39 -16.61 -2.26
N ALA A 82 -9.24 -15.78 -1.66
CA ALA A 82 -9.48 -15.79 -0.22
C ALA A 82 -10.08 -17.13 0.23
N GLU A 83 -9.69 -17.58 1.40
CA GLU A 83 -10.35 -18.73 2.03
C GLU A 83 -11.80 -18.38 2.36
N LEU A 84 -12.70 -19.32 2.06
CA LEU A 84 -14.14 -19.18 2.27
C LEU A 84 -14.57 -20.03 3.47
N PRO A 85 -14.37 -19.57 4.71
CA PRO A 85 -14.73 -20.33 5.89
C PRO A 85 -16.25 -20.49 5.98
N LYS A 86 -16.72 -21.68 6.35
CA LYS A 86 -18.15 -22.00 6.53
C LYS A 86 -18.88 -21.08 7.54
N THR A 87 -18.11 -20.41 8.39
CA THR A 87 -18.59 -19.41 9.36
C THR A 87 -18.73 -18.00 8.76
N GLY A 88 -18.30 -17.81 7.51
CA GLY A 88 -18.42 -16.54 6.80
C GLY A 88 -19.89 -16.18 6.51
N ASN A 89 -20.12 -14.91 6.16
CA ASN A 89 -21.44 -14.43 5.79
C ASN A 89 -21.82 -14.93 4.38
N PRO A 90 -22.88 -15.76 4.24
CA PRO A 90 -23.30 -16.27 2.94
C PRO A 90 -23.71 -15.17 1.95
N ALA A 91 -24.23 -14.03 2.42
CA ALA A 91 -24.58 -12.90 1.58
C ALA A 91 -23.35 -12.25 0.89
N ARG A 92 -22.15 -12.55 1.38
CA ARG A 92 -20.85 -12.10 0.82
C ARG A 92 -20.06 -13.27 0.21
N GLY A 93 -20.72 -14.35 -0.18
CA GLY A 93 -20.05 -15.53 -0.72
C GLY A 93 -19.09 -16.19 0.26
N TYR A 94 -19.29 -16.02 1.58
CA TYR A 94 -18.42 -16.52 2.67
C TYR A 94 -17.05 -15.84 2.77
N ALA A 95 -16.68 -14.94 1.88
CA ALA A 95 -15.43 -14.20 1.99
C ALA A 95 -15.38 -13.35 3.26
N VAL A 96 -14.24 -13.32 3.91
CA VAL A 96 -14.01 -12.51 5.11
C VAL A 96 -13.32 -11.21 4.68
N PRO A 97 -14.03 -10.07 4.72
CA PRO A 97 -13.44 -8.79 4.36
C PRO A 97 -12.32 -8.42 5.32
N HIS A 98 -11.23 -7.88 4.79
CA HIS A 98 -10.09 -7.42 5.57
C HIS A 98 -9.32 -6.34 4.84
N ALA A 99 -8.43 -5.65 5.54
CA ALA A 99 -7.56 -4.67 4.92
C ALA A 99 -6.33 -5.35 4.27
N ALA A 100 -5.78 -4.69 3.27
CA ALA A 100 -4.57 -5.11 2.58
C ALA A 100 -3.73 -3.90 2.16
N TRP A 101 -2.47 -4.15 1.82
CA TRP A 101 -1.56 -3.11 1.42
C TRP A 101 -0.97 -3.36 0.04
N TYR A 102 -0.84 -2.29 -0.74
CA TYR A 102 -0.15 -2.25 -2.02
C TYR A 102 0.98 -1.23 -1.95
N ARG A 103 2.15 -1.57 -2.48
CA ARG A 103 3.30 -0.67 -2.55
C ARG A 103 3.93 -0.72 -3.92
N LYS A 104 4.42 0.42 -4.39
CA LYS A 104 5.19 0.50 -5.63
C LYS A 104 6.35 1.44 -5.48
N HIS A 105 7.54 0.93 -5.72
CA HIS A 105 8.76 1.71 -5.85
C HIS A 105 8.88 2.25 -7.28
N PHE A 106 9.22 3.51 -7.42
CA PHE A 106 9.39 4.14 -8.73
C PHE A 106 10.31 5.36 -8.66
N THR A 107 10.99 5.63 -9.78
CA THR A 107 11.83 6.83 -9.94
C THR A 107 11.29 7.63 -11.12
N PRO A 108 10.58 8.75 -10.88
CA PRO A 108 10.04 9.56 -11.95
C PRO A 108 11.16 10.30 -12.66
N THR A 109 11.19 10.18 -13.99
CA THR A 109 12.07 11.01 -14.82
C THR A 109 11.53 12.43 -14.87
N THR A 110 12.32 13.37 -14.44
CA THR A 110 12.17 14.85 -14.42
C THR A 110 10.76 15.41 -14.60
N VAL A 111 10.19 15.91 -13.52
CA VAL A 111 8.85 16.54 -13.52
C VAL A 111 8.94 18.02 -13.10
N GLN A 112 10.06 18.66 -13.36
CA GLN A 112 10.30 20.04 -12.93
C GLN A 112 9.22 21.00 -13.48
N GLY A 113 8.45 21.61 -12.57
CA GLY A 113 7.44 22.61 -12.89
C GLY A 113 6.14 22.08 -13.50
N LYS A 114 5.86 20.77 -13.42
CA LYS A 114 4.63 20.16 -13.94
C LYS A 114 3.78 19.60 -12.80
N HIS A 115 2.48 19.75 -12.95
CA HIS A 115 1.50 19.05 -12.15
C HIS A 115 1.60 17.54 -12.41
N THR A 116 1.69 16.75 -11.35
CA THR A 116 1.81 15.30 -11.41
C THR A 116 0.70 14.66 -10.61
N GLU A 117 -0.12 13.89 -11.29
CA GLU A 117 -1.22 13.15 -10.68
C GLU A 117 -1.08 11.66 -10.87
N ARG A 118 -1.59 10.89 -9.90
CA ARG A 118 -1.91 9.49 -10.07
C ARG A 118 -3.42 9.33 -10.25
N ILE A 119 -3.83 8.71 -11.34
CA ILE A 119 -5.22 8.36 -11.61
C ILE A 119 -5.43 6.91 -11.21
N PHE A 120 -6.51 6.65 -10.47
CA PHE A 120 -7.02 5.34 -10.12
C PHE A 120 -8.38 5.16 -10.79
N ASP A 121 -8.55 4.06 -11.53
CA ASP A 121 -9.83 3.73 -12.18
C ASP A 121 -10.87 3.25 -11.17
N GLY A 122 -10.41 2.70 -10.05
CA GLY A 122 -11.21 2.30 -8.91
C GLY A 122 -10.36 1.55 -7.89
N VAL A 123 -10.74 1.66 -6.62
CA VAL A 123 -10.16 0.89 -5.51
C VAL A 123 -11.27 0.48 -4.57
N THR A 124 -11.42 -0.81 -4.32
CA THR A 124 -12.48 -1.35 -3.48
C THR A 124 -11.97 -1.60 -2.07
N LYS A 125 -12.62 -1.12 -1.03
CA LYS A 125 -13.76 -0.20 -0.97
C LYS A 125 -13.29 1.15 -0.46
N ASP A 126 -12.78 1.16 0.79
CA ASP A 126 -12.14 2.31 1.39
C ASP A 126 -10.64 2.24 1.11
N CYS A 127 -10.05 3.34 0.74
CA CYS A 127 -8.60 3.36 0.57
C CYS A 127 -7.94 4.63 1.09
N GLU A 128 -6.70 4.48 1.49
CA GLU A 128 -5.80 5.55 1.86
C GLU A 128 -4.59 5.51 0.93
N VAL A 129 -4.27 6.63 0.31
CA VAL A 129 -3.15 6.75 -0.63
C VAL A 129 -2.05 7.58 0.01
N TYR A 130 -0.85 7.02 0.05
CA TYR A 130 0.34 7.62 0.64
C TYR A 130 1.45 7.75 -0.40
N LEU A 131 2.19 8.84 -0.37
CA LEU A 131 3.46 8.98 -1.08
C LEU A 131 4.56 9.31 -0.07
N ASN A 132 5.61 8.49 -0.03
CA ASN A 132 6.76 8.67 0.85
C ASN A 132 6.39 8.85 2.34
N GLY A 133 5.33 8.18 2.79
CA GLY A 133 4.82 8.27 4.16
C GLY A 133 3.83 9.41 4.42
N VAL A 134 3.54 10.24 3.42
CA VAL A 134 2.56 11.33 3.53
C VAL A 134 1.21 10.86 3.01
N LEU A 135 0.16 10.94 3.82
CA LEU A 135 -1.21 10.66 3.39
C LEU A 135 -1.67 11.79 2.45
N LEU A 136 -2.01 11.42 1.22
CA LEU A 136 -2.44 12.36 0.19
C LEU A 136 -3.95 12.36 -0.03
N ALA A 137 -4.58 11.18 0.05
CA ALA A 137 -6.01 11.06 -0.22
C ALA A 137 -6.63 9.90 0.56
N ARG A 138 -7.94 10.04 0.83
CA ARG A 138 -8.86 8.98 1.23
C ARG A 138 -10.00 8.91 0.23
N HIS A 139 -10.36 7.71 -0.17
CA HIS A 139 -11.47 7.50 -1.09
C HIS A 139 -12.34 6.34 -0.59
N HIS A 140 -13.66 6.49 -0.68
CA HIS A 140 -14.64 5.61 -0.03
C HIS A 140 -15.58 4.91 -1.01
N THR A 141 -15.29 4.93 -2.32
CA THR A 141 -16.21 4.44 -3.33
C THR A 141 -15.51 3.47 -4.29
N ALA A 142 -16.00 2.24 -4.36
CA ALA A 142 -15.36 1.15 -5.11
C ALA A 142 -15.27 1.40 -6.63
N TYR A 143 -16.28 2.03 -7.23
CA TYR A 143 -16.48 2.04 -8.69
C TYR A 143 -16.31 3.42 -9.32
N THR A 144 -15.77 4.37 -8.59
CA THR A 144 -15.55 5.71 -9.14
C THR A 144 -14.06 5.98 -9.32
N PRO A 145 -13.65 6.47 -10.49
CA PRO A 145 -12.28 6.91 -10.69
C PRO A 145 -12.00 8.16 -9.85
N PHE A 146 -10.75 8.28 -9.41
CA PHE A 146 -10.26 9.45 -8.70
C PHE A 146 -8.82 9.74 -9.04
N SER A 147 -8.38 10.97 -8.83
CA SER A 147 -6.99 11.36 -8.99
C SER A 147 -6.40 11.89 -7.69
N VAL A 148 -5.09 11.70 -7.53
CA VAL A 148 -4.34 12.16 -6.37
C VAL A 148 -3.17 13.01 -6.87
N ASP A 149 -3.09 14.24 -6.39
CA ASP A 149 -1.97 15.13 -6.68
C ASP A 149 -0.73 14.71 -5.90
N LEU A 150 0.36 14.47 -6.62
CA LEU A 150 1.64 14.05 -6.07
C LEU A 150 2.66 15.20 -6.04
N SER A 151 2.34 16.35 -6.63
CA SER A 151 3.29 17.41 -7.00
C SER A 151 4.14 17.92 -5.85
N ASP A 152 3.55 18.05 -4.66
CA ASP A 152 4.23 18.62 -3.48
C ASP A 152 5.14 17.62 -2.74
N VAL A 153 4.95 16.31 -2.96
CA VAL A 153 5.62 15.25 -2.19
C VAL A 153 6.55 14.40 -3.04
N ILE A 154 6.28 14.33 -4.35
CA ILE A 154 7.10 13.55 -5.29
C ILE A 154 8.53 14.09 -5.35
N ARG A 155 9.51 13.19 -5.37
CA ARG A 155 10.94 13.49 -5.48
C ARG A 155 11.43 13.13 -6.88
N PRO A 156 11.55 14.11 -7.80
CA PRO A 156 12.01 13.85 -9.16
C PRO A 156 13.46 13.34 -9.19
N GLY A 157 13.70 12.27 -9.95
CA GLY A 157 15.04 11.67 -10.08
C GLY A 157 15.49 10.83 -8.87
N GLU A 158 14.68 10.75 -7.83
CA GLU A 158 14.93 9.93 -6.65
C GLU A 158 13.93 8.78 -6.56
N GLU A 159 14.22 7.81 -5.71
CA GLU A 159 13.27 6.75 -5.38
C GLU A 159 12.09 7.31 -4.59
N ASN A 160 10.90 6.92 -5.00
CA ASN A 160 9.64 7.21 -4.31
C ASN A 160 8.89 5.91 -4.06
N VAL A 161 8.05 5.91 -3.03
CA VAL A 161 7.12 4.82 -2.74
C VAL A 161 5.71 5.34 -2.69
N LEU A 162 4.88 4.83 -3.61
CA LEU A 162 3.44 4.96 -3.53
C LEU A 162 2.88 3.76 -2.77
N ALA A 163 2.18 4.02 -1.67
CA ALA A 163 1.52 2.98 -0.88
C ALA A 163 0.01 3.23 -0.84
N VAL A 164 -0.76 2.16 -0.96
CA VAL A 164 -2.22 2.19 -0.89
C VAL A 164 -2.67 1.15 0.12
N ARG A 165 -3.31 1.61 1.19
CA ARG A 165 -4.05 0.75 2.09
C ARG A 165 -5.47 0.64 1.56
N VAL A 166 -5.92 -0.58 1.40
CA VAL A 166 -7.28 -0.89 0.96
C VAL A 166 -8.00 -1.57 2.11
N ASP A 167 -9.23 -1.16 2.40
CA ASP A 167 -10.02 -1.74 3.46
C ASP A 167 -11.45 -2.01 2.99
N ASN A 168 -11.84 -3.27 2.99
CA ASN A 168 -13.19 -3.68 2.68
C ASN A 168 -13.90 -4.30 3.90
N ALA A 169 -13.32 -4.15 5.12
CA ALA A 169 -13.85 -4.74 6.34
C ALA A 169 -15.13 -4.08 6.84
N GLU A 170 -15.30 -2.80 6.58
CA GLU A 170 -16.48 -2.06 7.04
C GLU A 170 -17.78 -2.55 6.37
N PRO A 171 -18.80 -2.91 7.16
CA PRO A 171 -20.00 -3.60 6.65
C PRO A 171 -21.08 -2.68 6.11
N GLU A 172 -20.84 -1.41 5.92
CA GLU A 172 -21.90 -0.49 5.48
C GLU A 172 -22.25 -0.69 4.01
N GLY A 173 -23.36 -1.37 3.80
CA GLY A 173 -23.98 -1.58 2.50
C GLY A 173 -23.97 -3.01 1.99
N TRP A 174 -24.94 -3.30 1.13
CA TRP A 174 -25.15 -4.60 0.49
C TRP A 174 -24.19 -4.84 -0.71
N TRP A 175 -23.36 -3.86 -1.04
CA TRP A 175 -22.50 -3.86 -2.22
C TRP A 175 -21.04 -3.74 -1.78
N TYR A 176 -20.23 -4.63 -2.27
CA TYR A 176 -18.76 -4.64 -2.08
C TYR A 176 -18.10 -3.63 -2.99
#